data_f3ec78a5f2d46266b2f5f79e840e6802
#
_entry.id   f3ec78a5f2d46266b2f5f79e840e6802
#
_cell.length_a   1.000
_cell.length_b   1.000
_cell.length_c   1.000
_cell.angle_alpha   90.00
_cell.angle_beta   90.00
_cell.angle_gamma   90.00
#
_symmetry.space_group_name_H-M   'P 1'
#
loop_
_entity.id
_entity.type
_entity.pdbx_description
1 polymer ?
#
loop_
_entity_poly.entity_id
_entity_poly.type
_entity_poly.pdbx_seq_one_letter_code
_entity_poly.pdbx_strand_id
1 'polypeptide(L)'
;MLSNHLFPMNLSSEDQLQEQQREKASLAQAELARVLAHKLFRKSQVLQRLLAFLVEAELLGQTVTEILLATSVFGLAEAEFHPYTNAHVRVNTSLLRRRLVAYYHEA
;
A
#
# COMPACT_ATOMS: atom_id res chain seq x y z
N MET A 1 -32.79 -31.24 8.15
CA MET A 1 -32.49 -30.93 8.27
C MET A 1 -32.23 -30.27 8.57
N LEU A 2 -32.08 -29.93 8.46
CA LEU A 2 -31.65 -29.38 8.78
C LEU A 2 -30.89 -28.71 8.87
N SER A 3 -30.59 -28.83 8.86
CA SER A 3 -29.78 -28.40 8.92
C SER A 3 -29.33 -27.55 8.58
N ASN A 4 -29.26 -27.39 8.10
CA ASN A 4 -28.68 -26.70 7.67
C ASN A 4 -28.63 -25.69 7.96
N HIS A 5 -28.93 -25.21 8.12
CA HIS A 5 -28.88 -24.49 8.63
C HIS A 5 -28.04 -24.09 9.25
N LEU A 6 -27.82 -24.48 9.46
CA LEU A 6 -26.78 -24.58 9.96
C LEU A 6 -25.84 -23.87 9.33
N PHE A 7 -25.91 -23.51 8.50
CA PHE A 7 -25.09 -23.14 7.74
C PHE A 7 -24.51 -22.00 7.88
N PRO A 8 -25.00 -21.17 8.27
CA PRO A 8 -24.33 -19.98 8.33
C PRO A 8 -23.26 -20.07 9.21
N MET A 9 -23.47 -20.71 10.18
CA MET A 9 -22.48 -20.95 10.94
C MET A 9 -21.54 -21.73 10.31
N ASN A 10 -21.82 -22.08 9.19
CA ASN A 10 -20.95 -22.83 8.43
C ASN A 10 -20.05 -22.03 7.60
N LEU A 11 -19.88 -20.78 7.87
CA LEU A 11 -18.84 -20.04 7.20
C LEU A 11 -17.53 -20.73 7.49
N SER A 12 -16.82 -21.10 6.43
CA SER A 12 -15.53 -21.75 6.58
C SER A 12 -14.51 -20.74 7.09
N SER A 13 -13.37 -21.26 7.54
CA SER A 13 -12.27 -20.38 7.92
C SER A 13 -11.85 -19.50 6.77
N GLU A 14 -11.93 -20.03 5.55
CA GLU A 14 -11.62 -19.26 4.36
C GLU A 14 -12.55 -18.08 4.20
N ASP A 15 -13.83 -18.29 4.40
CA ASP A 15 -14.80 -17.20 4.28
C ASP A 15 -14.57 -16.13 5.31
N GLN A 16 -14.24 -16.54 6.53
CA GLN A 16 -13.95 -15.60 7.59
C GLN A 16 -12.69 -14.80 7.29
N LEU A 17 -11.68 -15.47 6.75
CA LEU A 17 -10.44 -14.80 6.39
C LEU A 17 -10.68 -13.80 5.27
N GLN A 18 -11.48 -14.16 4.28
CA GLN A 18 -11.80 -13.25 3.19
C GLN A 18 -12.54 -12.02 3.69
N GLU A 19 -13.45 -12.21 4.63
CA GLU A 19 -14.17 -11.08 5.20
C GLU A 19 -13.24 -10.16 5.96
N GLN A 20 -12.33 -10.73 6.76
CA GLN A 20 -11.34 -9.95 7.48
C GLN A 20 -10.41 -9.21 6.54
N GLN A 21 -10.03 -9.85 5.42
CA GLN A 21 -9.19 -9.22 4.43
C GLN A 21 -9.89 -8.02 3.79
N ARG A 22 -11.18 -8.16 3.50
CA ARG A 22 -11.94 -7.06 2.92
C ARG A 22 -12.06 -5.89 3.88
N GLU A 23 -12.29 -6.17 5.14
CA GLU A 23 -12.36 -5.12 6.15
C GLU A 23 -11.03 -4.39 6.29
N LYS A 24 -9.94 -5.16 6.30
CA LYS A 24 -8.61 -4.59 6.39
C LYS A 24 -8.32 -3.71 5.19
N ALA A 25 -8.67 -4.18 3.99
CA ALA A 25 -8.46 -3.41 2.77
C ALA A 25 -9.27 -2.12 2.79
N SER A 26 -10.52 -2.19 3.24
CA SER A 26 -11.37 -1.03 3.31
C SER A 26 -10.82 0.02 4.27
N LEU A 27 -10.35 -0.40 5.44
CA LEU A 27 -9.75 0.51 6.41
C LEU A 27 -8.47 1.12 5.88
N ALA A 28 -7.64 0.32 5.22
CA ALA A 28 -6.39 0.81 4.67
C ALA A 28 -6.64 1.82 3.56
N GLN A 29 -7.64 1.58 2.70
CA GLN A 29 -7.95 2.51 1.62
C GLN A 29 -8.51 3.82 2.17
N ALA A 30 -9.32 3.75 3.22
CA ALA A 30 -9.84 4.96 3.85
C ALA A 30 -8.71 5.78 4.47
N GLU A 31 -7.78 5.12 5.12
CA GLU A 31 -6.64 5.80 5.72
C GLU A 31 -5.74 6.40 4.64
N LEU A 32 -5.51 5.65 3.57
CA LEU A 32 -4.71 6.13 2.46
C LEU A 32 -5.30 7.42 1.89
N ALA A 33 -6.63 7.44 1.70
CA ALA A 33 -7.29 8.63 1.17
C ALA A 33 -7.07 9.84 2.07
N ARG A 34 -7.13 9.65 3.39
CA ARG A 34 -6.90 10.74 4.33
C ARG A 34 -5.47 11.25 4.26
N VAL A 35 -4.51 10.33 4.19
CA VAL A 35 -3.10 10.72 4.11
C VAL A 35 -2.81 11.48 2.83
N LEU A 36 -3.31 10.97 1.70
CA LEU A 36 -3.05 11.59 0.40
C LEU A 36 -3.65 12.99 0.29
N ALA A 37 -4.72 13.26 1.03
CA ALA A 37 -5.36 14.58 1.01
C ALA A 37 -4.65 15.58 1.90
N HIS A 38 -3.76 15.12 2.77
CA HIS A 38 -3.08 15.99 3.72
C HIS A 38 -2.03 16.86 3.03
N LYS A 39 -1.79 18.04 3.58
CA LYS A 39 -0.88 19.01 2.99
C LYS A 39 0.54 18.48 2.79
N LEU A 40 0.95 17.51 3.60
CA LEU A 40 2.28 16.92 3.49
C LEU A 40 2.46 16.07 2.23
N PHE A 41 1.36 15.69 1.59
CA PHE A 41 1.39 14.79 0.44
C PHE A 41 0.75 15.35 -0.82
N ARG A 42 -0.22 16.23 -0.67
CA ARG A 42 -1.07 16.61 -1.81
C ARG A 42 -0.34 17.32 -2.95
N LYS A 43 0.85 17.87 -2.68
CA LYS A 43 1.61 18.55 -3.72
C LYS A 43 2.68 17.68 -4.38
N SER A 44 2.82 16.43 -3.93
CA SER A 44 3.82 15.54 -4.48
C SER A 44 3.18 14.32 -5.08
N GLN A 45 3.02 14.32 -6.41
CA GLN A 45 2.46 13.17 -7.09
C GLN A 45 3.32 11.93 -6.92
N VAL A 46 4.64 12.11 -6.87
CA VAL A 46 5.54 10.99 -6.71
C VAL A 46 5.31 10.30 -5.38
N LEU A 47 5.21 11.08 -4.29
CA LEU A 47 4.98 10.49 -2.98
C LEU A 47 3.59 9.86 -2.89
N GLN A 48 2.59 10.47 -3.54
CA GLN A 48 1.26 9.90 -3.56
C GLN A 48 1.24 8.54 -4.26
N ARG A 49 1.88 8.47 -5.44
CA ARG A 49 1.93 7.22 -6.18
C ARG A 49 2.75 6.16 -5.45
N LEU A 50 3.85 6.57 -4.86
CA LEU A 50 4.69 5.64 -4.11
C LEU A 50 3.93 5.05 -2.93
N LEU A 51 3.26 5.89 -2.15
CA LEU A 51 2.50 5.42 -1.00
C LEU A 51 1.35 4.51 -1.43
N ALA A 52 0.60 4.92 -2.46
CA ALA A 52 -0.51 4.10 -2.94
C ALA A 52 -0.02 2.73 -3.42
N PHE A 53 1.11 2.70 -4.13
CA PHE A 53 1.67 1.45 -4.60
C PHE A 53 2.07 0.54 -3.43
N LEU A 54 2.71 1.12 -2.41
CA LEU A 54 3.16 0.34 -1.26
C LEU A 54 1.98 -0.22 -0.46
N VAL A 55 0.91 0.56 -0.31
CA VAL A 55 -0.27 0.08 0.40
C VAL A 55 -0.91 -1.07 -0.38
N GLU A 56 -1.05 -0.91 -1.69
CA GLU A 56 -1.64 -1.97 -2.50
C GLU A 56 -0.79 -3.24 -2.47
N ALA A 57 0.53 -3.09 -2.56
CA ALA A 57 1.43 -4.23 -2.49
C ALA A 57 1.29 -4.96 -1.17
N GLU A 58 1.18 -4.21 -0.07
CA GLU A 58 1.00 -4.82 1.24
C GLU A 58 -0.31 -5.60 1.31
N LEU A 59 -1.38 -5.02 0.78
CA LEU A 59 -2.69 -5.68 0.81
C LEU A 59 -2.71 -6.94 -0.05
N LEU A 60 -1.91 -6.96 -1.12
CA LEU A 60 -1.83 -8.12 -2.00
C LEU A 60 -0.77 -9.12 -1.56
N GLY A 61 -0.02 -8.82 -0.50
CA GLY A 61 1.05 -9.70 -0.04
C GLY A 61 2.23 -9.73 -0.98
N GLN A 62 2.43 -8.67 -1.74
CA GLN A 62 3.49 -8.62 -2.75
C GLN A 62 4.78 -8.10 -2.13
N THR A 63 5.90 -8.78 -2.45
CA THR A 63 7.20 -8.31 -2.00
C THR A 63 7.65 -7.14 -2.86
N VAL A 64 8.07 -6.06 -2.21
CA VAL A 64 8.49 -4.84 -2.90
C VAL A 64 10.01 -4.75 -2.89
N THR A 65 10.58 -4.56 -4.08
CA THR A 65 12.03 -4.36 -4.24
C THR A 65 12.28 -3.00 -4.87
N GLU A 66 13.53 -2.55 -4.82
CA GLU A 66 13.87 -1.27 -5.45
C GLU A 66 13.60 -1.28 -6.95
N ILE A 67 13.89 -2.40 -7.61
CA ILE A 67 13.66 -2.46 -9.05
C ILE A 67 12.17 -2.44 -9.37
N LEU A 68 11.35 -3.06 -8.53
CA LEU A 68 9.91 -3.01 -8.73
C LEU A 68 9.40 -1.57 -8.58
N LEU A 69 9.90 -0.84 -7.60
CA LEU A 69 9.54 0.57 -7.43
C LEU A 69 10.02 1.39 -8.61
N ALA A 70 11.26 1.14 -9.06
CA ALA A 70 11.80 1.89 -10.19
C ALA A 70 10.94 1.72 -11.43
N THR A 71 10.50 0.50 -11.70
CA THR A 71 9.72 0.25 -12.90
C THR A 71 8.26 0.64 -12.75
N SER A 72 7.66 0.36 -11.61
CA SER A 72 6.21 0.54 -11.42
C SER A 72 5.83 1.96 -11.03
N VAL A 73 6.66 2.64 -10.24
CA VAL A 73 6.33 3.98 -9.76
C VAL A 73 7.08 5.04 -10.53
N PHE A 74 8.35 4.81 -10.83
CA PHE A 74 9.19 5.82 -11.46
C PHE A 74 9.31 5.66 -12.97
N GLY A 75 8.70 4.62 -13.54
CA GLY A 75 8.63 4.47 -14.98
C GLY A 75 9.92 4.10 -15.68
N LEU A 76 10.91 3.59 -14.95
CA LEU A 76 12.16 3.19 -15.56
C LEU A 76 12.04 1.79 -16.14
N ALA A 77 12.72 1.57 -17.28
CA ALA A 77 12.82 0.22 -17.81
C ALA A 77 13.77 -0.59 -16.94
N GLU A 78 13.49 -1.89 -16.81
CA GLU A 78 14.32 -2.74 -15.97
C GLU A 78 15.79 -2.69 -16.38
N ALA A 79 16.04 -2.64 -17.68
CA ALA A 79 17.40 -2.58 -18.19
C ALA A 79 18.11 -1.28 -17.83
N GLU A 80 17.37 -0.26 -17.46
CA GLU A 80 17.93 1.05 -17.11
C GLU A 80 18.20 1.18 -15.62
N PHE A 81 17.91 0.15 -14.85
CA PHE A 81 18.09 0.22 -13.42
C PHE A 81 19.58 0.11 -13.05
N HIS A 82 20.08 1.14 -12.40
CA HIS A 82 21.46 1.16 -11.89
C HIS A 82 21.44 1.72 -10.48
N PRO A 83 22.20 1.11 -9.55
CA PRO A 83 22.19 1.57 -8.16
C PRO A 83 22.54 3.06 -8.01
N TYR A 84 23.37 3.60 -8.89
CA TYR A 84 23.75 5.02 -8.80
C TYR A 84 22.67 5.92 -9.34
N THR A 85 22.07 5.54 -10.48
CA THR A 85 21.08 6.39 -11.10
C THR A 85 19.74 6.30 -10.40
N ASN A 86 19.58 5.29 -9.53
CA ASN A 86 18.31 5.10 -8.84
C ASN A 86 18.36 5.51 -7.39
N ALA A 87 19.33 6.34 -7.05
CA ALA A 87 19.38 6.93 -5.73
C ALA A 87 18.07 7.65 -5.41
N HIS A 88 17.37 8.17 -6.44
CA HIS A 88 16.12 8.88 -6.22
C HIS A 88 15.02 7.95 -5.69
N VAL A 89 15.08 6.64 -5.97
CA VAL A 89 14.13 5.70 -5.39
C VAL A 89 14.32 5.68 -3.87
N ARG A 90 15.57 5.57 -3.42
CA ARG A 90 15.86 5.57 -1.99
C ARG A 90 15.56 6.91 -1.35
N VAL A 91 15.89 7.99 -2.04
CA VAL A 91 15.64 9.34 -1.53
C VAL A 91 14.16 9.56 -1.33
N ASN A 92 13.34 9.16 -2.30
CA ASN A 92 11.90 9.36 -2.19
C ASN A 92 11.27 8.43 -1.17
N THR A 93 11.78 7.20 -1.05
CA THR A 93 11.30 6.27 -0.03
C THR A 93 11.61 6.82 1.37
N SER A 94 12.80 7.37 1.54
CA SER A 94 13.19 7.97 2.80
C SER A 94 12.35 9.21 3.11
N LEU A 95 12.10 10.03 2.10
CA LEU A 95 11.26 11.21 2.25
C LEU A 95 9.83 10.81 2.62
N LEU A 96 9.29 9.79 1.96
CA LEU A 96 7.96 9.28 2.28
C LEU A 96 7.87 8.88 3.74
N ARG A 97 8.89 8.14 4.22
CA ARG A 97 8.88 7.71 5.61
C ARG A 97 8.87 8.91 6.55
N ARG A 98 9.67 9.92 6.26
CA ARG A 98 9.70 11.11 7.11
C ARG A 98 8.38 11.86 7.08
N ARG A 99 7.73 11.93 5.92
CA ARG A 99 6.43 12.61 5.81
C ARG A 99 5.34 11.85 6.55
N LEU A 100 5.39 10.52 6.51
CA LEU A 100 4.43 9.71 7.27
C LEU A 100 4.61 9.90 8.77
N VAL A 101 5.86 9.95 9.23
CA VAL A 101 6.11 10.21 10.65
C VAL A 101 5.54 11.57 11.04
N ALA A 102 5.79 12.58 10.20
CA ALA A 102 5.27 13.92 10.48
C ALA A 102 3.76 13.94 10.46
N TYR A 103 3.14 13.25 9.53
CA TYR A 103 1.68 13.18 9.43
C TYR A 103 1.06 12.62 10.71
N TYR A 104 1.60 11.49 11.17
CA TYR A 104 1.03 10.86 12.36
C TYR A 104 1.38 11.59 13.65
N HIS A 105 2.35 12.47 13.60
CA HIS A 105 2.67 13.35 14.72
C HIS A 105 1.66 14.49 14.81
N GLU A 106 1.22 15.01 13.68
CA GLU A 106 0.26 16.11 13.65
C GLU A 106 -1.17 15.63 13.92
N ALA A 107 -1.46 14.40 13.52
CA ALA A 107 -2.82 13.90 13.57
C ALA A 107 -3.32 13.57 15.01
#